data_d6704fe9f06697ab91afcdcdddfa42a9
#
_entry.id   d6704fe9f06697ab91afcdcdddfa42a9
#
_cell.length_a   1.000
_cell.length_b   1.000
_cell.length_c   1.000
_cell.angle_alpha   90.00
_cell.angle_beta   90.00
_cell.angle_gamma   90.00
#
_symmetry.space_group_name_H-M   'P 1'
#
loop_
_entity.id
_entity.type
_entity.pdbx_description
1 polymer ?
#
loop_
_entity_poly.entity_id
_entity_poly.type
_entity_poly.pdbx_seq_one_letter_code
_entity_poly.pdbx_strand_id
1 'polypeptide(L)'
;TNIRYYKDSDLQKVLNISLLNKKGYKISKIATMSTDQVRQKVGEYTEVGQIFEDQLDSMMLSTFELDESKFNIVLDHEISSKGFEETMNDVVYPLLDKLSTMWIAGSIKSVHENFVSNIIKRKTIVEIDRLSRSELNNNIRCLIYLPENESHELSLLFLHYILVKNKAKV
;
A
#
# COMPACT_ATOMS: atom_id res chain seq x y z
N THR A 1 17.40 13.20 -28.37
CA THR A 1 16.90 12.30 -27.30
C THR A 1 15.39 12.51 -27.18
N ASN A 2 14.62 11.50 -27.57
CA ASN A 2 13.15 11.56 -27.53
C ASN A 2 12.71 11.26 -26.09
N ILE A 3 12.75 12.25 -25.19
CA ILE A 3 12.28 12.13 -23.82
C ILE A 3 10.76 12.27 -23.86
N ARG A 4 10.04 11.24 -23.44
CA ARG A 4 8.58 11.25 -23.32
C ARG A 4 8.21 11.67 -21.90
N TYR A 5 7.36 12.68 -21.79
CA TYR A 5 6.77 13.11 -20.52
C TYR A 5 5.36 12.54 -20.41
N TYR A 6 5.04 11.94 -19.25
CA TYR A 6 3.74 11.39 -18.95
C TYR A 6 3.11 12.18 -17.81
N LYS A 7 1.78 12.42 -17.89
CA LYS A 7 1.00 13.03 -16.80
C LYS A 7 0.51 11.95 -15.85
N ASP A 8 0.10 12.35 -14.65
CA ASP A 8 -0.50 11.43 -13.66
C ASP A 8 -1.70 10.66 -14.25
N SER A 9 -2.50 11.35 -15.09
CA SER A 9 -3.61 10.73 -15.82
C SER A 9 -3.17 9.65 -16.82
N ASP A 10 -1.97 9.74 -17.37
CA ASP A 10 -1.43 8.72 -18.28
C ASP A 10 -0.98 7.50 -17.49
N LEU A 11 -0.45 7.72 -16.28
CA LEU A 11 -0.06 6.66 -15.37
C LEU A 11 -1.28 5.84 -14.90
N GLN A 12 -2.37 6.52 -14.48
CA GLN A 12 -3.64 5.85 -14.16
C GLN A 12 -4.14 5.00 -15.34
N LYS A 13 -4.08 5.53 -16.57
CA LYS A 13 -4.46 4.78 -17.77
C LYS A 13 -3.61 3.53 -17.96
N VAL A 14 -2.29 3.65 -17.82
CA VAL A 14 -1.37 2.51 -17.99
C VAL A 14 -1.64 1.44 -16.94
N LEU A 15 -1.86 1.83 -15.67
CA LEU A 15 -2.21 0.88 -14.60
C LEU A 15 -3.53 0.17 -14.86
N ASN A 16 -4.56 0.89 -15.25
CA ASN A 16 -5.87 0.32 -15.59
C ASN A 16 -5.77 -0.63 -16.79
N ILE A 17 -5.00 -0.27 -17.83
CA ILE A 17 -4.73 -1.13 -18.99
C ILE A 17 -3.98 -2.39 -18.56
N SER A 18 -2.95 -2.24 -17.72
CA SER A 18 -2.16 -3.36 -17.21
C SER A 18 -3.05 -4.35 -16.43
N LEU A 19 -3.90 -3.82 -15.53
CA LEU A 19 -4.83 -4.62 -14.76
C LEU A 19 -5.80 -5.41 -15.65
N LEU A 20 -6.46 -4.76 -16.62
CA LEU A 20 -7.35 -5.44 -17.55
C LEU A 20 -6.63 -6.46 -18.44
N ASN A 21 -5.39 -6.17 -18.85
CA ASN A 21 -4.61 -7.10 -19.66
C ASN A 21 -4.24 -8.36 -18.86
N LYS A 22 -3.83 -8.23 -17.60
CA LYS A 22 -3.61 -9.35 -16.67
C LYS A 22 -4.88 -10.19 -16.47
N LYS A 23 -6.06 -9.56 -16.50
CA LYS A 23 -7.38 -10.22 -16.45
C LYS A 23 -7.81 -10.82 -17.79
N GLY A 24 -6.92 -10.88 -18.78
CA GLY A 24 -7.14 -11.57 -20.07
C GLY A 24 -7.74 -10.70 -21.19
N TYR A 25 -7.92 -9.40 -20.97
CA TYR A 25 -8.34 -8.51 -22.05
C TYR A 25 -7.19 -8.26 -23.01
N LYS A 26 -7.42 -8.44 -24.30
CA LYS A 26 -6.41 -8.09 -25.33
C LYS A 26 -6.22 -6.58 -25.35
N ILE A 27 -4.95 -6.13 -25.41
CA ILE A 27 -4.59 -4.71 -25.49
C ILE A 27 -5.33 -3.99 -26.62
N SER A 28 -5.49 -4.64 -27.78
CA SER A 28 -6.25 -4.09 -28.90
C SER A 28 -7.70 -3.78 -28.57
N LYS A 29 -8.35 -4.62 -27.72
CA LYS A 29 -9.72 -4.39 -27.26
C LYS A 29 -9.78 -3.26 -26.24
N ILE A 30 -8.81 -3.21 -25.31
CA ILE A 30 -8.72 -2.13 -24.34
C ILE A 30 -8.48 -0.78 -25.03
N ALA A 31 -7.67 -0.75 -26.08
CA ALA A 31 -7.37 0.47 -26.85
C ALA A 31 -8.60 1.07 -27.54
N THR A 32 -9.66 0.29 -27.78
CA THR A 32 -10.93 0.78 -28.35
C THR A 32 -11.94 1.27 -27.30
N MET A 33 -11.63 1.08 -26.00
CA MET A 33 -12.49 1.52 -24.90
C MET A 33 -12.25 3.00 -24.58
N SER A 34 -13.32 3.71 -24.21
CA SER A 34 -13.19 5.02 -23.61
C SER A 34 -12.58 4.92 -22.20
N THR A 35 -12.03 6.03 -21.70
CA THR A 35 -11.49 6.09 -20.34
C THR A 35 -12.50 5.65 -19.28
N ASP A 36 -13.77 6.03 -19.46
CA ASP A 36 -14.85 5.67 -18.53
C ASP A 36 -15.22 4.18 -18.61
N GLN A 37 -15.22 3.60 -19.81
CA GLN A 37 -15.40 2.16 -19.99
C GLN A 37 -14.28 1.35 -19.36
N VAL A 38 -13.04 1.81 -19.47
CA VAL A 38 -11.88 1.18 -18.80
C VAL A 38 -12.05 1.26 -17.28
N ARG A 39 -12.41 2.44 -16.74
CA ARG A 39 -12.67 2.61 -15.29
C ARG A 39 -13.82 1.72 -14.79
N GLN A 40 -14.93 1.69 -15.52
CA GLN A 40 -16.07 0.84 -15.18
C GLN A 40 -15.65 -0.63 -15.14
N LYS A 41 -14.94 -1.11 -16.17
CA LYS A 41 -14.45 -2.49 -16.22
C LYS A 41 -13.49 -2.82 -15.07
N VAL A 42 -12.59 -1.92 -14.74
CA VAL A 42 -11.72 -2.08 -13.56
C VAL A 42 -12.57 -2.13 -12.29
N GLY A 43 -13.57 -1.25 -12.13
CA GLY A 43 -14.51 -1.25 -11.01
C GLY A 43 -15.25 -2.58 -10.84
N GLU A 44 -15.76 -3.17 -11.92
CA GLU A 44 -16.44 -4.48 -11.91
C GLU A 44 -15.53 -5.60 -11.32
N TYR A 45 -14.21 -5.52 -11.53
CA TYR A 45 -13.25 -6.47 -10.96
C TYR A 45 -12.85 -6.15 -9.51
N THR A 46 -13.04 -4.91 -9.07
CA THR A 46 -12.74 -4.48 -7.69
C THR A 46 -13.89 -4.73 -6.71
N GLU A 47 -15.14 -4.89 -7.20
CA GLU A 47 -16.30 -5.02 -6.31
C GLU A 47 -16.58 -6.44 -5.82
N VAL A 48 -16.12 -7.51 -6.50
CA VAL A 48 -16.47 -8.88 -6.09
C VAL A 48 -15.31 -9.87 -6.26
N GLY A 49 -14.59 -10.12 -5.18
CA GLY A 49 -13.83 -11.38 -5.00
C GLY A 49 -12.54 -11.59 -5.80
N GLN A 50 -12.18 -10.69 -6.73
CA GLN A 50 -10.95 -10.79 -7.54
C GLN A 50 -9.88 -9.73 -7.20
N ILE A 51 -10.10 -8.97 -6.13
CA ILE A 51 -9.17 -7.93 -5.66
C ILE A 51 -7.79 -8.51 -5.31
N PHE A 52 -7.72 -9.79 -5.02
CA PHE A 52 -6.63 -10.41 -4.28
C PHE A 52 -5.61 -11.19 -5.11
N GLU A 53 -5.81 -11.35 -6.42
CA GLU A 53 -4.80 -11.98 -7.28
C GLU A 53 -3.60 -11.07 -7.59
N ASP A 54 -3.80 -9.72 -7.47
CA ASP A 54 -2.78 -8.69 -7.67
C ASP A 54 -2.93 -7.58 -6.63
N GLN A 55 -2.72 -7.91 -5.35
CA GLN A 55 -2.87 -6.99 -4.22
C GLN A 55 -2.07 -5.71 -4.41
N LEU A 56 -0.83 -5.85 -4.87
CA LEU A 56 0.07 -4.72 -5.06
C LEU A 56 -0.47 -3.73 -6.12
N ASP A 57 -0.99 -4.25 -7.23
CA ASP A 57 -1.55 -3.40 -8.29
C ASP A 57 -2.87 -2.74 -7.85
N SER A 58 -3.69 -3.45 -7.08
CA SER A 58 -4.93 -2.88 -6.49
C SER A 58 -4.63 -1.77 -5.48
N MET A 59 -3.61 -1.96 -4.64
CA MET A 59 -3.15 -0.94 -3.69
C MET A 59 -2.50 0.25 -4.41
N MET A 60 -1.73 0.01 -5.46
CA MET A 60 -1.19 1.08 -6.32
C MET A 60 -2.30 1.90 -6.94
N LEU A 61 -3.33 1.26 -7.52
CA LEU A 61 -4.44 1.96 -8.15
C LEU A 61 -5.20 2.82 -7.12
N SER A 62 -5.54 2.25 -5.96
CA SER A 62 -6.21 3.00 -4.89
C SER A 62 -5.36 4.15 -4.36
N THR A 63 -4.02 4.02 -4.37
CA THR A 63 -3.10 5.11 -4.03
C THR A 63 -3.20 6.26 -5.04
N PHE A 64 -3.22 5.97 -6.35
CA PHE A 64 -3.37 7.01 -7.38
C PHE A 64 -4.74 7.68 -7.38
N GLU A 65 -5.79 6.91 -7.03
CA GLU A 65 -7.15 7.44 -6.91
C GLU A 65 -7.38 8.14 -5.57
N LEU A 66 -6.45 8.03 -4.62
CA LEU A 66 -6.58 8.46 -3.22
C LEU A 66 -7.82 7.85 -2.56
N ASP A 67 -8.17 6.62 -2.96
CA ASP A 67 -9.33 5.89 -2.45
C ASP A 67 -8.95 5.06 -1.21
N GLU A 68 -9.16 5.67 -0.04
CA GLU A 68 -8.84 5.03 1.24
C GLU A 68 -9.68 3.78 1.49
N SER A 69 -10.92 3.75 1.03
CA SER A 69 -11.81 2.60 1.24
C SER A 69 -11.29 1.37 0.51
N LYS A 70 -10.94 1.51 -0.77
CA LYS A 70 -10.36 0.42 -1.57
C LYS A 70 -9.02 -0.03 -1.02
N PHE A 71 -8.16 0.92 -0.62
CA PHE A 71 -6.86 0.61 -0.03
C PHE A 71 -7.03 -0.23 1.25
N ASN A 72 -7.93 0.19 2.15
CA ASN A 72 -8.19 -0.53 3.40
C ASN A 72 -8.79 -1.92 3.17
N ILE A 73 -9.69 -2.12 2.19
CA ILE A 73 -10.26 -3.44 1.88
C ILE A 73 -9.14 -4.44 1.58
N VAL A 74 -8.19 -4.08 0.71
CA VAL A 74 -7.07 -4.96 0.36
C VAL A 74 -6.16 -5.18 1.57
N LEU A 75 -5.77 -4.12 2.27
CA LEU A 75 -4.88 -4.20 3.42
C LEU A 75 -5.47 -5.03 4.56
N ASP A 76 -6.74 -4.82 4.89
CA ASP A 76 -7.44 -5.55 5.96
C ASP A 76 -7.63 -7.03 5.62
N HIS A 77 -7.87 -7.34 4.35
CA HIS A 77 -7.90 -8.73 3.91
C HIS A 77 -6.54 -9.41 4.09
N GLU A 78 -5.45 -8.77 3.67
CA GLU A 78 -4.11 -9.31 3.82
C GLU A 78 -3.75 -9.53 5.30
N ILE A 79 -4.04 -8.53 6.15
CA ILE A 79 -3.82 -8.64 7.59
C ILE A 79 -4.63 -9.79 8.19
N SER A 80 -5.87 -9.97 7.76
CA SER A 80 -6.74 -11.03 8.26
C SER A 80 -6.31 -12.43 7.80
N SER A 81 -5.71 -12.54 6.61
CA SER A 81 -5.33 -13.83 6.02
C SER A 81 -3.99 -14.35 6.51
N LYS A 82 -2.99 -13.48 6.69
CA LYS A 82 -1.62 -13.88 7.01
C LYS A 82 -1.00 -13.17 8.20
N GLY A 83 -1.74 -12.22 8.80
CA GLY A 83 -1.27 -11.44 9.92
C GLY A 83 -0.56 -10.14 9.52
N PHE A 84 -0.41 -9.25 10.50
CA PHE A 84 0.11 -7.90 10.24
C PHE A 84 1.59 -7.90 9.82
N GLU A 85 2.44 -8.70 10.48
CA GLU A 85 3.88 -8.74 10.20
C GLU A 85 4.19 -9.23 8.78
N GLU A 86 3.56 -10.34 8.38
CA GLU A 86 3.70 -10.89 7.04
C GLU A 86 3.14 -9.93 5.99
N THR A 87 2.03 -9.26 6.29
CA THR A 87 1.48 -8.24 5.39
C THR A 87 2.43 -7.05 5.22
N MET A 88 3.09 -6.60 6.30
CA MET A 88 4.10 -5.55 6.21
C MET A 88 5.26 -5.97 5.29
N ASN A 89 5.78 -7.18 5.46
CA ASN A 89 6.93 -7.67 4.71
C ASN A 89 6.61 -7.97 3.24
N ASP A 90 5.48 -8.63 2.98
CA ASP A 90 5.17 -9.19 1.66
C ASP A 90 4.37 -8.23 0.76
N VAL A 91 3.70 -7.25 1.35
CA VAL A 91 2.81 -6.34 0.60
C VAL A 91 3.20 -4.88 0.81
N VAL A 92 3.32 -4.43 2.06
CA VAL A 92 3.51 -3.00 2.35
C VAL A 92 4.91 -2.54 1.94
N TYR A 93 5.98 -3.24 2.33
CA TYR A 93 7.32 -2.85 1.93
C TYR A 93 7.55 -2.90 0.42
N PRO A 94 7.11 -3.94 -0.32
CA PRO A 94 7.14 -3.92 -1.78
C PRO A 94 6.34 -2.77 -2.41
N LEU A 95 5.19 -2.40 -1.84
CA LEU A 95 4.42 -1.24 -2.26
C LEU A 95 5.22 0.06 -2.08
N LEU A 96 5.79 0.26 -0.89
CA LEU A 96 6.59 1.46 -0.58
C LEU A 96 7.83 1.57 -1.47
N ASP A 97 8.51 0.46 -1.76
CA ASP A 97 9.65 0.41 -2.67
C ASP A 97 9.25 0.81 -4.10
N LYS A 98 8.12 0.28 -4.59
CA LYS A 98 7.57 0.65 -5.89
C LYS A 98 7.18 2.13 -5.94
N LEU A 99 6.55 2.66 -4.89
CA LEU A 99 6.21 4.08 -4.78
C LEU A 99 7.47 4.95 -4.74
N SER A 100 8.50 4.56 -4.00
CA SER A 100 9.79 5.28 -3.94
C SER A 100 10.45 5.35 -5.32
N THR A 101 10.46 4.26 -6.08
CA THR A 101 10.96 4.25 -7.46
C THR A 101 10.19 5.23 -8.36
N MET A 102 8.87 5.28 -8.21
CA MET A 102 8.02 6.18 -8.98
C MET A 102 8.16 7.64 -8.54
N TRP A 103 8.44 7.89 -7.27
CA TRP A 103 8.78 9.21 -6.75
C TRP A 103 10.07 9.75 -7.39
N ILE A 104 11.12 8.94 -7.41
CA ILE A 104 12.40 9.30 -8.05
C ILE A 104 12.20 9.59 -9.55
N ALA A 105 11.32 8.85 -10.22
CA ALA A 105 10.96 9.08 -11.62
C ALA A 105 10.05 10.30 -11.84
N GLY A 106 9.63 11.01 -10.77
CA GLY A 106 8.71 12.15 -10.84
C GLY A 106 7.27 11.78 -11.23
N SER A 107 6.92 10.50 -11.12
CA SER A 107 5.62 9.97 -11.57
C SER A 107 4.54 10.03 -10.48
N ILE A 108 4.90 10.27 -9.23
CA ILE A 108 3.98 10.46 -8.11
C ILE A 108 4.31 11.74 -7.33
N LYS A 109 3.35 12.25 -6.57
CA LYS A 109 3.46 13.45 -5.75
C LYS A 109 3.48 13.09 -4.27
N SER A 110 3.95 14.02 -3.43
CA SER A 110 3.97 13.87 -1.96
C SER A 110 2.60 13.51 -1.37
N VAL A 111 1.50 13.92 -2.01
CA VAL A 111 0.15 13.55 -1.57
C VAL A 111 -0.08 12.04 -1.56
N HIS A 112 0.46 11.31 -2.56
CA HIS A 112 0.31 9.84 -2.62
C HIS A 112 1.16 9.14 -1.55
N GLU A 113 2.37 9.63 -1.31
CA GLU A 113 3.23 9.15 -0.22
C GLU A 113 2.57 9.37 1.13
N ASN A 114 2.09 10.61 1.40
CA ASN A 114 1.39 10.93 2.63
C ASN A 114 0.12 10.10 2.81
N PHE A 115 -0.62 9.84 1.74
CA PHE A 115 -1.82 9.01 1.77
C PHE A 115 -1.50 7.60 2.27
N VAL A 116 -0.55 6.92 1.63
CA VAL A 116 -0.14 5.56 2.01
C VAL A 116 0.45 5.53 3.41
N SER A 117 1.42 6.42 3.71
CA SER A 117 2.11 6.46 5.00
C SER A 117 1.13 6.67 6.16
N ASN A 118 0.14 7.55 6.02
CA ASN A 118 -0.85 7.80 7.06
C ASN A 118 -1.77 6.59 7.30
N ILE A 119 -2.17 5.86 6.26
CA ILE A 119 -2.99 4.65 6.43
C ILE A 119 -2.20 3.57 7.16
N ILE A 120 -0.99 3.28 6.68
CA ILE A 120 -0.13 2.25 7.29
C ILE A 120 0.21 2.59 8.73
N LYS A 121 0.55 3.86 9.02
CA LYS A 121 0.81 4.35 10.37
C LYS A 121 -0.37 4.07 11.31
N ARG A 122 -1.59 4.44 10.93
CA ARG A 122 -2.80 4.20 11.74
C ARG A 122 -3.01 2.71 12.00
N LYS A 123 -2.86 1.86 10.99
CA LYS A 123 -2.97 0.39 11.15
C LYS A 123 -1.92 -0.16 12.10
N THR A 124 -0.67 0.29 11.98
CA THR A 124 0.43 -0.12 12.86
C THR A 124 0.14 0.24 14.31
N ILE A 125 -0.34 1.46 14.57
CA ILE A 125 -0.70 1.92 15.92
C ILE A 125 -1.82 1.05 16.52
N VAL A 126 -2.84 0.71 15.74
CA VAL A 126 -3.93 -0.18 16.18
C VAL A 126 -3.41 -1.56 16.54
N GLU A 127 -2.51 -2.13 15.75
CA GLU A 127 -1.92 -3.44 16.03
C GLU A 127 -1.02 -3.41 17.28
N ILE A 128 -0.25 -2.34 17.49
CA ILE A 128 0.51 -2.14 18.74
C ILE A 128 -0.44 -2.10 19.94
N ASP A 129 -1.53 -1.32 19.88
CA ASP A 129 -2.51 -1.21 20.98
C ASP A 129 -3.16 -2.56 21.32
N ARG A 130 -3.51 -3.36 20.29
CA ARG A 130 -4.02 -4.72 20.45
C ARG A 130 -3.08 -5.61 21.24
N LEU A 131 -1.79 -5.60 20.87
CA LEU A 131 -0.76 -6.41 21.51
C LEU A 131 -0.42 -5.94 22.92
N SER A 132 -0.44 -4.63 23.16
CA SER A 132 -0.10 -4.02 24.45
C SER A 132 -1.07 -4.39 25.58
N ARG A 133 -2.25 -4.92 25.25
CA ARG A 133 -3.25 -5.42 26.22
C ARG A 133 -2.93 -6.82 26.74
N SER A 134 -1.97 -7.52 26.14
CA SER A 134 -1.50 -8.81 26.62
C SER A 134 -0.45 -8.64 27.74
N GLU A 135 -0.40 -9.58 28.69
CA GLU A 135 0.60 -9.53 29.76
C GLU A 135 2.01 -9.50 29.20
N LEU A 136 2.75 -8.46 29.57
CA LEU A 136 4.18 -8.30 29.27
C LEU A 136 4.96 -9.24 30.19
N ASN A 137 5.43 -10.35 29.68
CA ASN A 137 6.13 -11.38 30.45
C ASN A 137 7.63 -11.45 30.16
N ASN A 138 8.21 -10.38 29.65
CA ASN A 138 9.62 -10.30 29.29
C ASN A 138 10.30 -9.18 30.09
N ASN A 139 11.50 -9.44 30.64
CA ASN A 139 12.30 -8.43 31.34
C ASN A 139 13.04 -7.48 30.41
N ILE A 140 12.84 -7.62 29.09
CA ILE A 140 13.47 -6.75 28.09
C ILE A 140 12.75 -5.41 28.09
N ARG A 141 13.53 -4.34 28.29
CA ARG A 141 13.07 -2.95 28.17
C ARG A 141 13.82 -2.29 27.02
N CYS A 142 13.08 -1.64 26.15
CA CYS A 142 13.64 -0.95 24.97
C CYS A 142 13.23 0.53 25.01
N LEU A 143 14.18 1.40 24.72
CA LEU A 143 13.91 2.80 24.36
C LEU A 143 14.16 2.93 22.88
N ILE A 144 13.14 3.36 22.14
CA ILE A 144 13.24 3.62 20.70
C ILE A 144 12.97 5.11 20.46
N TYR A 145 13.72 5.70 19.53
CA TYR A 145 13.57 7.12 19.19
C TYR A 145 14.02 7.38 17.76
N LEU A 146 13.54 8.47 17.18
CA LEU A 146 14.04 8.98 15.91
C LEU A 146 15.16 10.00 16.15
N PRO A 147 16.19 10.03 15.30
CA PRO A 147 17.17 11.10 15.30
C PRO A 147 16.53 12.47 15.10
N GLU A 148 17.20 13.53 15.53
CA GLU A 148 16.75 14.88 15.28
C GLU A 148 16.62 15.15 13.77
N ASN A 149 15.51 15.77 13.36
CA ASN A 149 15.14 16.06 11.97
C ASN A 149 14.76 14.84 11.11
N GLU A 150 14.64 13.63 11.69
CA GLU A 150 14.05 12.49 10.98
C GLU A 150 12.53 12.47 11.16
N SER A 151 11.80 12.48 10.04
CA SER A 151 10.33 12.47 10.03
C SER A 151 9.70 11.12 9.65
N HIS A 152 10.52 10.17 9.18
CA HIS A 152 10.05 8.88 8.69
C HIS A 152 9.82 7.88 9.84
N GLU A 153 8.73 8.08 10.56
CA GLU A 153 8.41 7.29 11.78
C GLU A 153 7.85 5.89 11.52
N LEU A 154 7.53 5.53 10.28
CA LEU A 154 6.89 4.25 9.97
C LEU A 154 7.76 3.05 10.35
N SER A 155 9.06 3.11 10.07
CA SER A 155 10.02 2.07 10.45
C SER A 155 10.14 1.92 11.97
N LEU A 156 10.11 3.05 12.70
CA LEU A 156 10.15 3.04 14.15
C LEU A 156 8.87 2.42 14.73
N LEU A 157 7.71 2.76 14.19
CA LEU A 157 6.43 2.17 14.59
C LEU A 157 6.39 0.66 14.33
N PHE A 158 6.91 0.21 13.17
CA PHE A 158 6.97 -1.21 12.90
C PHE A 158 7.95 -1.94 13.82
N LEU A 159 9.10 -1.33 14.14
CA LEU A 159 9.99 -1.85 15.18
C LEU A 159 9.28 -1.93 16.54
N HIS A 160 8.52 -0.90 16.91
CA HIS A 160 7.70 -0.92 18.14
C HIS A 160 6.74 -2.11 18.14
N TYR A 161 6.01 -2.32 17.04
CA TYR A 161 5.13 -3.47 16.88
C TYR A 161 5.87 -4.80 17.10
N ILE A 162 7.03 -5.00 16.46
CA ILE A 162 7.84 -6.23 16.59
C ILE A 162 8.28 -6.45 18.05
N LEU A 163 8.73 -5.39 18.72
CA LEU A 163 9.15 -5.46 20.13
C LEU A 163 8.00 -5.84 21.05
N VAL A 164 6.83 -5.21 20.90
CA VAL A 164 5.64 -5.50 21.71
C VAL A 164 5.11 -6.91 21.40
N LYS A 165 5.11 -7.34 20.14
CA LYS A 165 4.76 -8.72 19.73
C LYS A 165 5.64 -9.75 20.45
N ASN A 166 6.92 -9.44 20.63
CA ASN A 166 7.88 -10.27 21.38
C ASN A 166 7.86 -9.98 22.90
N LYS A 167 6.81 -9.31 23.38
CA LYS A 167 6.57 -9.02 24.81
C LYS A 167 7.64 -8.16 25.48
N ALA A 168 8.42 -7.40 24.72
CA ALA A 168 9.31 -6.39 25.27
C ALA A 168 8.50 -5.17 25.75
N LYS A 169 8.97 -4.53 26.80
CA LYS A 169 8.44 -3.23 27.26
C LYS A 169 9.15 -2.12 26.49
N VAL A 170 8.41 -1.39 25.67
CA VAL A 170 8.89 -0.27 24.87
C VAL A 170 8.51 1.05 25.52
#